data_c41897c319985ab6a568a9c5299050df
#
_entry.id   c41897c319985ab6a568a9c5299050df
#
_cell.length_a   1.000
_cell.length_b   1.000
_cell.length_c   1.000
_cell.angle_alpha   90.00
_cell.angle_beta   90.00
_cell.angle_gamma   90.00
#
_symmetry.space_group_name_H-M   'P 1'
#
loop_
_entity.id
_entity.type
_entity.pdbx_description
1 polymer ?
#
loop_
_entity_poly.entity_id
_entity_poly.type
_entity_poly.pdbx_seq_one_letter_code
_entity_poly.pdbx_strand_id
1 'polypeptide(L)'
;MLFDSVFGDLTSEEFNLLNLDELFWMWSRRIGFHHAGLAPIVKEFVEHLFINRYIDILFATETLSLGINMPAKSIMIDSSFKYDGIRTRLISKSEFLQLTGRAGRRGIDNKGFAFINYDRRIENNWFNDLFNLKPNKLISSYSNSYGSVLNLKNKYGEHEGLEMIKKSFYSYQNKINDQSLEKNFRAKISVLNDLGYFTESKKNKLLTETYRDSFLIGIELLDKLDDIEFCLMFLSSGISNQKYEIPIHKKQSKLLSKFLITQETVNILESKHNVKNKTKLDVSWFSIFSEYIKSNNIEYTISKFNITLGDFIKASREAAEISQKVSLIYGNENFDFISDKFRNNIIQKSML
;
A
#
# COMPACT_ATOMS: atom_id res chain seq x y z
N MET A 1 4.92 8.94 -32.94
CA MET A 1 3.62 8.22 -33.07
C MET A 1 3.14 7.59 -31.74
N LEU A 2 3.72 6.47 -31.22
CA LEU A 2 3.21 5.87 -29.96
C LEU A 2 3.46 6.76 -28.73
N PHE A 3 4.62 7.38 -28.62
CA PHE A 3 4.94 8.32 -27.54
C PHE A 3 3.97 9.50 -27.56
N ASP A 4 3.78 10.10 -28.71
CA ASP A 4 2.91 11.26 -28.87
C ASP A 4 1.44 10.93 -28.61
N SER A 5 1.01 9.70 -28.94
CA SER A 5 -0.38 9.28 -28.65
C SER A 5 -0.66 9.10 -27.15
N VAL A 6 0.37 8.86 -26.33
CA VAL A 6 0.23 8.68 -24.88
C VAL A 6 0.51 9.97 -24.11
N PHE A 7 1.55 10.71 -24.52
CA PHE A 7 2.08 11.84 -23.78
C PHE A 7 1.88 13.19 -24.47
N GLY A 8 1.37 13.22 -25.73
CA GLY A 8 1.26 14.43 -26.52
C GLY A 8 0.32 15.49 -25.97
N ASP A 9 -0.67 15.10 -25.17
CA ASP A 9 -1.62 16.04 -24.53
C ASP A 9 -1.17 16.50 -23.13
N LEU A 10 0.04 16.13 -22.69
CA LEU A 10 0.56 16.57 -21.40
C LEU A 10 1.01 18.04 -21.49
N THR A 11 0.78 18.76 -20.40
CA THR A 11 1.37 20.10 -20.23
C THR A 11 2.89 19.99 -20.03
N SER A 12 3.60 21.08 -20.25
CA SER A 12 5.05 21.14 -20.02
C SER A 12 5.42 20.81 -18.55
N GLU A 13 4.56 21.20 -17.60
CA GLU A 13 4.75 20.89 -16.19
C GLU A 13 4.61 19.38 -15.90
N GLU A 14 3.56 18.74 -16.47
CA GLU A 14 3.36 17.28 -16.34
C GLU A 14 4.49 16.50 -17.00
N PHE A 15 4.94 16.96 -18.16
CA PHE A 15 6.05 16.36 -18.90
C PHE A 15 7.34 16.35 -18.07
N ASN A 16 7.68 17.48 -17.46
CA ASN A 16 8.83 17.62 -16.59
C ASN A 16 8.67 16.81 -15.30
N LEU A 17 7.48 16.83 -14.67
CA LEU A 17 7.18 16.06 -13.47
C LEU A 17 7.37 14.56 -13.68
N LEU A 18 7.06 14.03 -14.87
CA LEU A 18 7.26 12.65 -15.26
C LEU A 18 8.71 12.33 -15.68
N ASN A 19 9.58 13.33 -15.79
CA ASN A 19 10.95 13.22 -16.30
C ASN A 19 11.03 12.54 -17.68
N LEU A 20 10.11 12.91 -18.59
CA LEU A 20 9.95 12.21 -19.85
C LEU A 20 11.12 12.38 -20.82
N ASP A 21 11.88 13.47 -20.75
CA ASP A 21 13.07 13.68 -21.57
C ASP A 21 14.13 12.61 -21.32
N GLU A 22 14.44 12.37 -20.03
CA GLU A 22 15.42 11.35 -19.63
C GLU A 22 14.92 9.95 -19.96
N LEU A 23 13.65 9.66 -19.67
CA LEU A 23 13.03 8.38 -19.98
C LEU A 23 12.99 8.11 -21.47
N PHE A 24 12.62 9.11 -22.29
CA PHE A 24 12.62 8.99 -23.75
C PHE A 24 14.01 8.72 -24.30
N TRP A 25 15.03 9.42 -23.77
CA TRP A 25 16.44 9.18 -24.12
C TRP A 25 16.85 7.73 -23.82
N MET A 26 16.41 7.15 -22.70
CA MET A 26 16.65 5.75 -22.35
C MET A 26 15.90 4.80 -23.29
N TRP A 27 14.62 5.02 -23.52
CA TRP A 27 13.78 4.18 -24.39
C TRP A 27 14.28 4.19 -25.82
N SER A 28 14.77 5.30 -26.32
CA SER A 28 15.39 5.39 -27.66
C SER A 28 16.63 4.49 -27.79
N ARG A 29 17.26 4.13 -26.69
CA ARG A 29 18.38 3.18 -26.58
C ARG A 29 17.94 1.76 -26.23
N ARG A 30 16.65 1.51 -26.24
CA ARG A 30 16.03 0.22 -25.93
C ARG A 30 16.26 -0.23 -24.48
N ILE A 31 16.39 0.73 -23.56
CA ILE A 31 16.56 0.52 -22.11
C ILE A 31 15.35 1.10 -21.38
N GLY A 32 14.81 0.36 -20.43
CA GLY A 32 13.70 0.81 -19.60
C GLY A 32 13.93 0.56 -18.12
N PHE A 33 13.14 1.26 -17.32
CA PHE A 33 13.06 1.09 -15.87
C PHE A 33 11.63 0.83 -15.45
N HIS A 34 11.44 -0.05 -14.46
CA HIS A 34 10.13 -0.32 -13.89
C HIS A 34 10.23 -0.49 -12.39
N HIS A 35 9.68 0.46 -11.62
CA HIS A 35 9.64 0.41 -10.17
C HIS A 35 8.43 1.17 -9.62
N ALA A 36 8.12 0.96 -8.33
CA ALA A 36 6.95 1.55 -7.67
C ALA A 36 6.93 3.09 -7.64
N GLY A 37 8.10 3.73 -7.72
CA GLY A 37 8.24 5.18 -7.71
C GLY A 37 7.86 5.89 -9.02
N LEU A 38 7.63 5.15 -10.12
CA LEU A 38 7.15 5.71 -11.37
C LEU A 38 5.64 5.96 -11.33
N ALA A 39 5.20 6.99 -12.05
CA ALA A 39 3.79 7.23 -12.28
C ALA A 39 3.13 6.05 -13.02
N PRO A 40 1.85 5.74 -12.78
CA PRO A 40 1.16 4.62 -13.43
C PRO A 40 1.25 4.65 -14.96
N ILE A 41 0.99 5.78 -15.59
CA ILE A 41 1.06 5.94 -17.05
C ILE A 41 2.45 5.59 -17.61
N VAL A 42 3.52 5.96 -16.90
CA VAL A 42 4.90 5.64 -17.30
C VAL A 42 5.17 4.14 -17.18
N LYS A 43 4.68 3.51 -16.10
CA LYS A 43 4.80 2.06 -15.92
C LYS A 43 4.11 1.29 -17.03
N GLU A 44 2.85 1.63 -17.31
CA GLU A 44 2.05 1.02 -18.38
C GLU A 44 2.73 1.19 -19.75
N PHE A 45 3.30 2.37 -20.02
CA PHE A 45 4.03 2.63 -21.25
C PHE A 45 5.30 1.75 -21.36
N VAL A 46 6.10 1.67 -20.32
CA VAL A 46 7.30 0.80 -20.28
C VAL A 46 6.92 -0.67 -20.44
N GLU A 47 5.84 -1.12 -19.81
CA GLU A 47 5.31 -2.46 -19.97
C GLU A 47 4.93 -2.74 -21.42
N HIS A 48 4.22 -1.80 -22.07
CA HIS A 48 3.86 -1.89 -23.48
C HIS A 48 5.10 -1.96 -24.39
N LEU A 49 6.10 -1.10 -24.15
CA LEU A 49 7.35 -1.10 -24.91
C LEU A 49 8.10 -2.43 -24.75
N PHE A 50 8.13 -3.01 -23.57
CA PHE A 50 8.82 -4.26 -23.31
C PHE A 50 8.08 -5.47 -23.94
N ILE A 51 6.77 -5.55 -23.78
CA ILE A 51 5.95 -6.63 -24.39
C ILE A 51 6.08 -6.63 -25.91
N ASN A 52 6.10 -5.45 -26.54
CA ASN A 52 6.23 -5.30 -27.99
C ASN A 52 7.69 -5.29 -28.49
N ARG A 53 8.66 -5.55 -27.60
CA ARG A 53 10.09 -5.66 -27.93
C ARG A 53 10.72 -4.36 -28.44
N TYR A 54 10.18 -3.22 -28.05
CA TYR A 54 10.82 -1.93 -28.27
C TYR A 54 11.95 -1.66 -27.26
N ILE A 55 11.93 -2.37 -26.12
CA ILE A 55 12.96 -2.38 -25.09
C ILE A 55 13.62 -3.74 -25.04
N ASP A 56 14.95 -3.79 -25.04
CA ASP A 56 15.75 -5.02 -24.92
C ASP A 56 16.17 -5.30 -23.47
N ILE A 57 16.44 -4.24 -22.70
CA ILE A 57 16.90 -4.32 -21.31
C ILE A 57 15.91 -3.56 -20.42
N LEU A 58 15.38 -4.26 -19.42
CA LEU A 58 14.49 -3.68 -18.44
C LEU A 58 15.07 -3.84 -17.03
N PHE A 59 15.45 -2.72 -16.40
CA PHE A 59 15.81 -2.70 -14.98
C PHE A 59 14.52 -2.60 -14.16
N ALA A 60 14.29 -3.58 -13.31
CA ALA A 60 13.07 -3.65 -12.55
C ALA A 60 13.29 -4.05 -11.09
N THR A 61 12.43 -3.53 -10.22
CA THR A 61 12.31 -4.05 -8.87
C THR A 61 11.44 -5.31 -8.86
N GLU A 62 11.45 -6.06 -7.77
CA GLU A 62 10.66 -7.31 -7.65
C GLU A 62 9.15 -7.11 -7.87
N THR A 63 8.65 -5.88 -7.77
CA THR A 63 7.22 -5.56 -8.03
C THR A 63 6.78 -5.94 -9.44
N LEU A 64 7.69 -5.95 -10.42
CA LEU A 64 7.42 -6.42 -11.78
C LEU A 64 7.14 -7.93 -11.82
N SER A 65 7.70 -8.71 -10.90
CA SER A 65 7.46 -10.15 -10.84
C SER A 65 6.08 -10.52 -10.31
N LEU A 66 5.37 -9.57 -9.69
CA LEU A 66 4.05 -9.71 -9.09
C LEU A 66 2.97 -9.17 -10.02
N GLY A 67 2.11 -10.05 -10.52
CA GLY A 67 0.85 -9.65 -11.19
C GLY A 67 0.91 -9.39 -12.69
N ILE A 68 2.08 -9.20 -13.29
CA ILE A 68 2.21 -8.91 -14.72
C ILE A 68 2.90 -10.08 -15.43
N ASN A 69 2.35 -10.51 -16.56
CA ASN A 69 2.96 -11.55 -17.39
C ASN A 69 3.95 -10.91 -18.39
N MET A 70 5.14 -10.59 -17.92
CA MET A 70 6.21 -10.01 -18.74
C MET A 70 7.45 -10.92 -18.75
N PRO A 71 7.41 -12.01 -19.54
CA PRO A 71 8.54 -12.93 -19.60
C PRO A 71 9.67 -12.35 -20.46
N ALA A 72 10.90 -12.54 -19.99
CA ALA A 72 12.12 -12.20 -20.71
C ALA A 72 12.86 -13.48 -21.12
N LYS A 73 13.70 -13.45 -22.16
CA LYS A 73 14.56 -14.58 -22.51
C LYS A 73 15.53 -14.89 -21.37
N SER A 74 16.10 -13.85 -20.76
CA SER A 74 17.08 -13.95 -19.69
C SER A 74 16.73 -13.00 -18.55
N ILE A 75 16.99 -13.43 -17.32
CA ILE A 75 16.85 -12.62 -16.11
C ILE A 75 18.17 -12.62 -15.38
N MET A 76 18.57 -11.44 -14.90
CA MET A 76 19.70 -11.26 -14.01
C MET A 76 19.22 -10.74 -12.65
N ILE A 77 19.55 -11.45 -11.59
CA ILE A 77 19.33 -11.05 -10.22
C ILE A 77 20.65 -10.41 -9.76
N ASP A 78 20.65 -9.08 -9.68
CA ASP A 78 21.84 -8.30 -9.35
C ASP A 78 22.26 -8.45 -7.89
N SER A 79 21.30 -8.52 -6.96
CA SER A 79 21.55 -8.72 -5.53
C SER A 79 20.78 -9.88 -4.95
N SER A 80 21.49 -10.75 -4.22
CA SER A 80 20.86 -11.80 -3.41
C SER A 80 20.26 -11.28 -2.10
N PHE A 81 20.51 -10.02 -1.76
CA PHE A 81 19.95 -9.35 -0.58
C PHE A 81 18.75 -8.49 -0.96
N LYS A 82 17.74 -8.50 -0.11
CA LYS A 82 16.60 -7.60 -0.21
C LYS A 82 16.27 -7.00 1.15
N TYR A 83 15.73 -5.78 1.13
CA TYR A 83 15.12 -5.16 2.31
C TYR A 83 13.63 -5.54 2.37
N ASP A 84 13.19 -6.11 3.48
CA ASP A 84 11.81 -6.61 3.65
C ASP A 84 10.87 -5.62 4.39
N GLY A 85 11.32 -4.38 4.57
CA GLY A 85 10.63 -3.35 5.34
C GLY A 85 11.11 -3.23 6.79
N ILE A 86 11.84 -4.24 7.30
CA ILE A 86 12.37 -4.28 8.67
C ILE A 86 13.89 -4.42 8.65
N ARG A 87 14.42 -5.33 7.84
CA ARG A 87 15.84 -5.64 7.75
C ARG A 87 16.26 -6.09 6.37
N THR A 88 17.55 -5.99 6.09
CA THR A 88 18.14 -6.61 4.90
C THR A 88 18.34 -8.10 5.16
N ARG A 89 17.85 -8.94 4.27
CA ARG A 89 17.95 -10.39 4.31
C ARG A 89 18.22 -10.99 2.94
N LEU A 90 18.65 -12.22 2.89
CA LEU A 90 18.73 -12.98 1.65
C LEU A 90 17.33 -13.25 1.06
N ILE A 91 17.24 -13.28 -0.27
CA ILE A 91 16.01 -13.69 -0.94
C ILE A 91 15.68 -15.15 -0.57
N SER A 92 14.40 -15.42 -0.39
CA SER A 92 13.92 -16.77 -0.11
C SER A 92 13.83 -17.60 -1.40
N LYS A 93 13.74 -18.92 -1.25
CA LYS A 93 13.53 -19.83 -2.39
C LYS A 93 12.28 -19.47 -3.21
N SER A 94 11.19 -19.11 -2.55
CA SER A 94 9.94 -18.72 -3.22
C SER A 94 10.11 -17.44 -4.03
N GLU A 95 10.80 -16.43 -3.49
CA GLU A 95 11.12 -15.20 -4.20
C GLU A 95 12.06 -15.48 -5.39
N PHE A 96 13.09 -16.30 -5.19
CA PHE A 96 13.96 -16.73 -6.29
C PHE A 96 13.19 -17.41 -7.41
N LEU A 97 12.32 -18.38 -7.10
CA LEU A 97 11.51 -19.07 -8.10
C LEU A 97 10.52 -18.12 -8.80
N GLN A 98 9.99 -17.14 -8.10
CA GLN A 98 9.10 -16.14 -8.66
C GLN A 98 9.82 -15.22 -9.66
N LEU A 99 11.02 -14.78 -9.32
CA LEU A 99 11.88 -13.98 -10.20
C LEU A 99 12.31 -14.82 -11.41
N THR A 100 12.91 -15.99 -11.19
CA THR A 100 13.44 -16.83 -12.26
C THR A 100 12.35 -17.47 -13.12
N GLY A 101 11.14 -17.62 -12.58
CA GLY A 101 9.96 -18.06 -13.34
C GLY A 101 9.51 -17.09 -14.45
N ARG A 102 10.15 -15.93 -14.56
CA ARG A 102 9.99 -14.99 -15.69
C ARG A 102 10.99 -15.24 -16.82
N ALA A 103 11.99 -16.10 -16.61
CA ALA A 103 12.96 -16.46 -17.63
C ALA A 103 12.39 -17.49 -18.63
N GLY A 104 12.47 -17.17 -19.92
CA GLY A 104 11.93 -17.97 -21.01
C GLY A 104 10.49 -17.59 -21.38
N ARG A 105 10.28 -17.31 -22.67
CA ARG A 105 8.97 -16.96 -23.24
C ARG A 105 8.31 -18.20 -23.80
N ARG A 106 7.20 -18.62 -23.24
CA ARG A 106 6.47 -19.81 -23.67
C ARG A 106 6.10 -19.68 -25.15
N GLY A 107 6.40 -20.76 -25.94
CA GLY A 107 6.11 -20.81 -27.37
C GLY A 107 7.08 -20.00 -28.26
N ILE A 108 8.07 -19.32 -27.67
CA ILE A 108 9.06 -18.49 -28.38
C ILE A 108 10.48 -18.99 -28.11
N ASP A 109 10.82 -19.17 -26.84
CA ASP A 109 12.17 -19.57 -26.44
C ASP A 109 12.21 -21.05 -26.06
N ASN A 110 13.19 -21.77 -26.58
CA ASN A 110 13.43 -23.17 -26.22
C ASN A 110 13.99 -23.30 -24.80
N LYS A 111 14.70 -22.28 -24.32
CA LYS A 111 15.30 -22.23 -22.98
C LYS A 111 15.29 -20.81 -22.47
N GLY A 112 14.95 -20.63 -21.18
CA GLY A 112 15.16 -19.40 -20.41
C GLY A 112 16.46 -19.47 -19.62
N PHE A 113 17.07 -18.32 -19.38
CA PHE A 113 18.32 -18.22 -18.60
C PHE A 113 18.07 -17.32 -17.38
N ALA A 114 18.51 -17.79 -16.23
CA ALA A 114 18.50 -16.99 -15.00
C ALA A 114 19.93 -16.90 -14.47
N PHE A 115 20.40 -15.70 -14.32
CA PHE A 115 21.71 -15.38 -13.77
C PHE A 115 21.54 -14.76 -12.38
N ILE A 116 22.41 -15.14 -11.46
CA ILE A 116 22.46 -14.52 -10.13
C ILE A 116 23.87 -14.01 -9.92
N ASN A 117 23.99 -12.75 -9.51
CA ASN A 117 25.29 -12.18 -9.20
C ASN A 117 25.86 -12.83 -7.93
N TYR A 118 27.10 -13.33 -8.05
CA TYR A 118 27.79 -13.98 -6.95
C TYR A 118 28.31 -12.96 -5.94
N ASP A 119 27.89 -13.10 -4.71
CA ASP A 119 28.37 -12.28 -3.59
C ASP A 119 29.25 -13.11 -2.64
N ARG A 120 30.51 -12.70 -2.49
CA ARG A 120 31.49 -13.40 -1.64
C ARG A 120 31.12 -13.46 -0.15
N ARG A 121 30.15 -12.63 0.29
CA ARG A 121 29.63 -12.63 1.67
C ARG A 121 28.67 -13.78 1.93
N ILE A 122 28.24 -14.48 0.88
CA ILE A 122 27.26 -15.55 0.93
C ILE A 122 27.98 -16.89 0.85
N GLU A 123 27.64 -17.80 1.75
CA GLU A 123 28.18 -19.16 1.71
C GLU A 123 27.76 -19.91 0.45
N ASN A 124 28.70 -20.64 -0.15
CA ASN A 124 28.43 -21.42 -1.38
C ASN A 124 27.26 -22.41 -1.22
N ASN A 125 27.07 -22.96 -0.03
CA ASN A 125 25.97 -23.87 0.27
C ASN A 125 24.59 -23.21 0.08
N TRP A 126 24.47 -21.91 0.36
CA TRP A 126 23.21 -21.20 0.13
C TRP A 126 22.79 -21.21 -1.35
N PHE A 127 23.71 -21.02 -2.27
CA PHE A 127 23.42 -21.09 -3.69
C PHE A 127 22.96 -22.50 -4.10
N ASN A 128 23.62 -23.56 -3.60
CA ASN A 128 23.22 -24.94 -3.85
C ASN A 128 21.82 -25.22 -3.28
N ASP A 129 21.55 -24.75 -2.07
CA ASP A 129 20.26 -24.90 -1.42
C ASP A 129 19.16 -24.15 -2.17
N LEU A 130 19.46 -22.96 -2.71
CA LEU A 130 18.50 -22.16 -3.49
C LEU A 130 17.95 -22.94 -4.69
N PHE A 131 18.76 -23.77 -5.33
CA PHE A 131 18.34 -24.62 -6.46
C PHE A 131 17.65 -25.92 -6.03
N ASN A 132 18.03 -26.48 -4.91
CA ASN A 132 17.65 -27.84 -4.49
C ASN A 132 16.48 -27.89 -3.49
N LEU A 133 16.24 -26.80 -2.70
CA LEU A 133 15.18 -26.76 -1.71
C LEU A 133 13.78 -26.70 -2.33
N LYS A 134 12.80 -27.23 -1.59
CA LYS A 134 11.38 -27.03 -1.90
C LYS A 134 10.99 -25.57 -1.68
N PRO A 135 10.00 -25.02 -2.40
CA PRO A 135 9.46 -23.70 -2.12
C PRO A 135 9.03 -23.56 -0.67
N ASN A 136 9.15 -22.34 -0.14
CA ASN A 136 8.68 -22.06 1.22
C ASN A 136 7.17 -22.33 1.30
N LYS A 137 6.73 -22.84 2.45
CA LYS A 137 5.29 -22.98 2.70
C LYS A 137 4.65 -21.60 2.73
N LEU A 138 3.51 -21.48 2.09
CA LEU A 138 2.67 -20.28 2.25
C LEU A 138 2.22 -20.20 3.70
N ILE A 139 2.39 -19.02 4.31
CA ILE A 139 1.93 -18.74 5.66
C ILE A 139 0.84 -17.67 5.55
N SER A 140 -0.30 -17.92 6.19
CA SER A 140 -1.39 -16.95 6.22
C SER A 140 -1.00 -15.73 7.06
N SER A 141 -1.12 -14.54 6.49
CA SER A 141 -1.01 -13.26 7.19
C SER A 141 -2.37 -12.74 7.70
N TYR A 142 -3.41 -13.55 7.65
CA TYR A 142 -4.75 -13.15 8.06
C TYR A 142 -4.78 -12.74 9.53
N SER A 143 -5.35 -11.56 9.77
CA SER A 143 -5.69 -11.06 11.11
C SER A 143 -7.07 -10.41 11.08
N ASN A 144 -7.78 -10.47 12.19
CA ASN A 144 -9.09 -9.81 12.31
C ASN A 144 -8.87 -8.30 12.46
N SER A 145 -9.17 -7.50 11.43
CA SER A 145 -9.31 -6.05 11.58
C SER A 145 -10.65 -5.69 12.23
N TYR A 146 -10.76 -4.50 12.84
CA TYR A 146 -12.03 -4.02 13.40
C TYR A 146 -13.12 -3.93 12.32
N GLY A 147 -12.78 -3.41 11.14
CA GLY A 147 -13.70 -3.35 10.01
C GLY A 147 -14.18 -4.73 9.54
N SER A 148 -13.29 -5.74 9.50
CA SER A 148 -13.67 -7.11 9.12
C SER A 148 -14.55 -7.78 10.18
N VAL A 149 -14.23 -7.58 11.47
CA VAL A 149 -15.03 -8.09 12.59
C VAL A 149 -16.43 -7.50 12.57
N LEU A 150 -16.51 -6.18 12.39
CA LEU A 150 -17.79 -5.46 12.34
C LEU A 150 -18.65 -5.91 11.14
N ASN A 151 -18.04 -6.05 9.96
CA ASN A 151 -18.72 -6.52 8.76
C ASN A 151 -19.27 -7.95 8.93
N LEU A 152 -18.46 -8.86 9.45
CA LEU A 152 -18.89 -10.23 9.71
C LEU A 152 -20.05 -10.28 10.71
N LYS A 153 -19.96 -9.53 11.80
CA LYS A 153 -21.04 -9.47 12.80
C LYS A 153 -22.32 -8.86 12.24
N ASN A 154 -22.22 -7.77 11.46
CA ASN A 154 -23.38 -7.12 10.86
C ASN A 154 -24.09 -8.03 9.87
N LYS A 155 -23.35 -8.77 9.05
CA LYS A 155 -23.89 -9.55 7.95
C LYS A 155 -24.38 -10.93 8.37
N TYR A 156 -23.70 -11.58 9.31
CA TYR A 156 -23.94 -12.98 9.63
C TYR A 156 -24.24 -13.22 11.13
N GLY A 157 -24.10 -12.19 11.98
CA GLY A 157 -24.14 -12.37 13.42
C GLY A 157 -22.81 -12.86 13.99
N GLU A 158 -22.70 -12.92 15.31
CA GLU A 158 -21.45 -13.26 15.98
C GLU A 158 -21.05 -14.73 15.79
N HIS A 159 -22.02 -15.63 15.91
CA HIS A 159 -21.78 -17.08 15.84
C HIS A 159 -21.34 -17.50 14.43
N GLU A 160 -22.11 -17.13 13.41
CA GLU A 160 -21.80 -17.50 12.03
C GLU A 160 -20.54 -16.78 11.51
N GLY A 161 -20.34 -15.51 11.88
CA GLY A 161 -19.11 -14.78 11.59
C GLY A 161 -17.87 -15.47 12.14
N LEU A 162 -17.96 -16.03 13.35
CA LEU A 162 -16.89 -16.81 13.95
C LEU A 162 -16.64 -18.12 13.19
N GLU A 163 -17.69 -18.84 12.80
CA GLU A 163 -17.57 -20.06 12.00
C GLU A 163 -16.91 -19.79 10.63
N MET A 164 -17.14 -18.62 10.02
CA MET A 164 -16.44 -18.22 8.80
C MET A 164 -14.94 -18.02 9.05
N ILE A 165 -14.56 -17.39 10.15
CA ILE A 165 -13.14 -17.21 10.52
C ILE A 165 -12.45 -18.55 10.75
N LYS A 166 -13.12 -19.51 11.37
CA LYS A 166 -12.60 -20.87 11.57
C LYS A 166 -12.33 -21.61 10.26
N LYS A 167 -13.02 -21.26 9.18
CA LYS A 167 -12.78 -21.81 7.83
C LYS A 167 -11.64 -21.10 7.07
N SER A 168 -10.98 -20.10 7.67
CA SER A 168 -9.87 -19.38 7.03
C SER A 168 -8.64 -20.27 6.86
N PHE A 169 -7.78 -19.90 5.90
CA PHE A 169 -6.50 -20.58 5.70
C PHE A 169 -5.57 -20.48 6.93
N TYR A 170 -5.65 -19.40 7.68
CA TYR A 170 -4.95 -19.26 8.96
C TYR A 170 -5.36 -20.34 9.94
N SER A 171 -6.67 -20.56 10.12
CA SER A 171 -7.19 -21.60 11.05
C SER A 171 -6.81 -23.01 10.59
N TYR A 172 -6.81 -23.27 9.27
CA TYR A 172 -6.33 -24.53 8.70
C TYR A 172 -4.87 -24.77 9.01
N GLN A 173 -4.01 -23.75 8.87
CA GLN A 173 -2.57 -23.90 9.13
C GLN A 173 -2.22 -24.10 10.61
N ASN A 174 -2.94 -23.42 11.51
CA ASN A 174 -2.65 -23.42 12.94
C ASN A 174 -3.40 -24.52 13.70
N LYS A 175 -4.07 -25.41 12.98
CA LYS A 175 -4.93 -26.49 13.51
C LYS A 175 -6.06 -25.95 14.40
N ILE A 176 -7.23 -26.53 14.32
CA ILE A 176 -8.53 -26.15 14.93
C ILE A 176 -8.49 -25.76 16.44
N ASN A 177 -7.39 -26.00 17.13
CA ASN A 177 -7.22 -25.70 18.56
C ASN A 177 -6.66 -24.28 18.85
N ASP A 178 -6.34 -23.46 17.82
CA ASP A 178 -5.92 -22.10 18.07
C ASP A 178 -7.13 -21.18 18.32
N GLN A 179 -7.51 -21.08 19.59
CA GLN A 179 -8.53 -20.15 20.04
C GLN A 179 -8.13 -18.66 19.94
N SER A 180 -6.95 -18.38 19.42
CA SER A 180 -6.43 -16.99 19.41
C SER A 180 -7.24 -16.07 18.50
N LEU A 181 -7.67 -16.56 17.32
CA LEU A 181 -8.52 -15.77 16.42
C LEU A 181 -9.91 -15.55 16.99
N GLU A 182 -10.50 -16.58 17.61
CA GLU A 182 -11.81 -16.47 18.27
C GLU A 182 -11.76 -15.47 19.43
N LYS A 183 -10.76 -15.60 20.31
CA LYS A 183 -10.56 -14.65 21.41
C LYS A 183 -10.37 -13.23 20.91
N ASN A 184 -9.58 -13.04 19.88
CA ASN A 184 -9.36 -11.72 19.29
C ASN A 184 -10.62 -11.17 18.61
N PHE A 185 -11.40 -12.00 17.93
CA PHE A 185 -12.68 -11.61 17.34
C PHE A 185 -13.66 -11.10 18.39
N ARG A 186 -13.89 -11.89 19.46
CA ARG A 186 -14.76 -11.50 20.57
C ARG A 186 -14.26 -10.27 21.32
N ALA A 187 -12.96 -10.17 21.54
CA ALA A 187 -12.33 -9.02 22.17
C ALA A 187 -12.59 -7.73 21.36
N LYS A 188 -12.41 -7.78 20.04
CA LYS A 188 -12.69 -6.63 19.17
C LYS A 188 -14.17 -6.28 19.11
N ILE A 189 -15.10 -7.27 19.16
CA ILE A 189 -16.54 -6.99 19.31
C ILE A 189 -16.80 -6.22 20.60
N SER A 190 -16.20 -6.62 21.72
CA SER A 190 -16.39 -5.95 23.00
C SER A 190 -15.88 -4.51 22.99
N VAL A 191 -14.71 -4.25 22.37
CA VAL A 191 -14.20 -2.88 22.15
C VAL A 191 -15.15 -2.05 21.30
N LEU A 192 -15.64 -2.60 20.18
CA LEU A 192 -16.60 -1.91 19.30
C LEU A 192 -17.93 -1.62 20.01
N ASN A 193 -18.36 -2.50 20.91
CA ASN A 193 -19.55 -2.27 21.73
C ASN A 193 -19.32 -1.13 22.72
N ASP A 194 -18.20 -1.13 23.44
CA ASP A 194 -17.86 -0.05 24.40
C ASP A 194 -17.71 1.31 23.69
N LEU A 195 -17.32 1.33 22.41
CA LEU A 195 -17.22 2.54 21.57
C LEU A 195 -18.53 2.91 20.85
N GLY A 196 -19.61 2.14 21.03
CA GLY A 196 -20.93 2.43 20.48
C GLY A 196 -21.15 2.12 18.99
N TYR A 197 -20.27 1.35 18.36
CA TYR A 197 -20.36 1.04 16.91
C TYR A 197 -21.62 0.28 16.50
N PHE A 198 -22.30 -0.40 17.40
CA PHE A 198 -23.53 -1.13 17.10
C PHE A 198 -24.78 -0.27 17.23
N THR A 199 -24.68 0.90 17.84
CA THR A 199 -25.78 1.88 17.99
C THR A 199 -25.63 3.06 17.01
N GLU A 200 -24.42 3.40 16.60
CA GLU A 200 -24.12 4.54 15.74
C GLU A 200 -23.89 4.09 14.28
N SER A 201 -24.92 4.25 13.43
CA SER A 201 -24.89 3.74 12.05
C SER A 201 -23.79 4.34 11.17
N LYS A 202 -23.47 5.64 11.34
CA LYS A 202 -22.40 6.32 10.56
C LYS A 202 -21.02 5.77 10.87
N LYS A 203 -20.65 5.65 12.15
CA LYS A 203 -19.36 5.05 12.56
C LYS A 203 -19.24 3.62 12.08
N ASN A 204 -20.31 2.84 12.26
CA ASN A 204 -20.38 1.45 11.81
C ASN A 204 -20.10 1.35 10.30
N LYS A 205 -20.84 2.11 9.49
CA LYS A 205 -20.70 2.10 8.04
C LYS A 205 -19.30 2.51 7.60
N LEU A 206 -18.74 3.58 8.16
CA LEU A 206 -17.44 4.08 7.77
C LEU A 206 -16.32 3.08 8.10
N LEU A 207 -16.33 2.48 9.28
CA LEU A 207 -15.32 1.50 9.68
C LEU A 207 -15.39 0.22 8.83
N THR A 208 -16.59 -0.22 8.45
CA THR A 208 -16.75 -1.37 7.55
C THR A 208 -16.26 -1.10 6.13
N GLU A 209 -16.30 0.15 5.66
CA GLU A 209 -15.84 0.53 4.32
C GLU A 209 -14.34 0.84 4.24
N THR A 210 -13.70 1.21 5.36
CA THR A 210 -12.26 1.55 5.39
C THR A 210 -11.37 0.36 5.70
N TYR A 211 -11.84 -0.65 6.41
CA TYR A 211 -11.16 -1.90 6.79
C TYR A 211 -9.86 -1.77 7.59
N ARG A 212 -9.37 -0.57 7.92
CA ARG A 212 -8.11 -0.35 8.63
C ARG A 212 -8.36 0.06 10.08
N ASP A 213 -7.70 -0.63 11.00
CA ASP A 213 -7.83 -0.39 12.44
C ASP A 213 -7.39 1.01 12.87
N SER A 214 -6.43 1.61 12.16
CA SER A 214 -5.94 2.97 12.44
C SER A 214 -7.00 4.05 12.26
N PHE A 215 -7.99 3.86 11.38
CA PHE A 215 -9.11 4.79 11.22
C PHE A 215 -10.03 4.84 12.43
N LEU A 216 -10.03 3.81 13.28
CA LEU A 216 -10.83 3.80 14.52
C LEU A 216 -10.60 5.07 15.36
N ILE A 217 -9.33 5.50 15.46
CA ILE A 217 -8.94 6.70 16.22
C ILE A 217 -9.56 7.97 15.61
N GLY A 218 -9.47 8.12 14.30
CA GLY A 218 -10.01 9.29 13.59
C GLY A 218 -11.53 9.33 13.59
N ILE A 219 -12.19 8.15 13.46
CA ILE A 219 -13.66 8.04 13.47
C ILE A 219 -14.24 8.54 14.81
N GLU A 220 -13.56 8.29 15.94
CA GLU A 220 -13.99 8.78 17.26
C GLU A 220 -13.94 10.33 17.41
N LEU A 221 -13.30 11.01 16.46
CA LEU A 221 -13.15 12.46 16.45
C LEU A 221 -14.02 13.15 15.39
N LEU A 222 -14.63 12.42 14.42
CA LEU A 222 -15.36 12.98 13.28
C LEU A 222 -16.54 13.86 13.68
N ASP A 223 -17.23 13.55 14.78
CA ASP A 223 -18.36 14.36 15.25
C ASP A 223 -17.94 15.63 16.01
N LYS A 224 -16.62 15.78 16.28
CA LYS A 224 -16.08 16.87 17.10
C LYS A 224 -15.20 17.84 16.34
N LEU A 225 -14.69 17.43 15.19
CA LEU A 225 -13.70 18.14 14.39
C LEU A 225 -14.03 17.98 12.90
N ASP A 226 -13.96 19.08 12.17
CA ASP A 226 -14.33 19.10 10.74
C ASP A 226 -13.42 20.00 9.88
N ASP A 227 -12.40 20.64 10.47
CA ASP A 227 -11.49 21.48 9.70
C ASP A 227 -10.58 20.68 8.76
N ILE A 228 -10.03 21.35 7.74
CA ILE A 228 -9.17 20.71 6.71
C ILE A 228 -7.97 20.03 7.36
N GLU A 229 -7.35 20.59 8.38
CA GLU A 229 -6.20 19.97 9.05
C GLU A 229 -6.60 18.66 9.73
N PHE A 230 -7.77 18.62 10.34
CA PHE A 230 -8.33 17.39 10.89
C PHE A 230 -8.58 16.34 9.80
N CYS A 231 -9.21 16.73 8.69
CA CYS A 231 -9.48 15.83 7.58
C CYS A 231 -8.19 15.22 7.02
N LEU A 232 -7.14 16.02 6.86
CA LEU A 232 -5.83 15.54 6.40
C LEU A 232 -5.16 14.60 7.41
N MET A 233 -5.29 14.87 8.71
CA MET A 233 -4.75 14.00 9.76
C MET A 233 -5.55 12.68 9.84
N PHE A 234 -6.87 12.75 9.70
CA PHE A 234 -7.72 11.57 9.58
C PHE A 234 -7.29 10.68 8.41
N LEU A 235 -7.14 11.24 7.23
CA LEU A 235 -6.71 10.50 6.04
C LEU A 235 -5.33 9.89 6.23
N SER A 236 -4.38 10.65 6.78
CA SER A 236 -3.05 10.15 7.11
C SER A 236 -3.09 8.95 8.04
N SER A 237 -3.99 8.94 9.02
CA SER A 237 -4.05 7.84 10.00
C SER A 237 -4.36 6.49 9.36
N GLY A 238 -4.93 6.48 8.17
CA GLY A 238 -5.26 5.27 7.43
C GLY A 238 -4.29 4.92 6.31
N ILE A 239 -3.48 5.87 5.84
CA ILE A 239 -2.56 5.64 4.74
C ILE A 239 -1.20 5.27 5.32
N SER A 240 -1.00 3.97 5.51
CA SER A 240 0.28 3.47 6.03
C SER A 240 1.38 3.60 4.99
N ASN A 241 2.44 4.29 5.36
CA ASN A 241 3.70 4.21 4.65
C ASN A 241 4.87 4.31 5.64
N GLN A 242 5.33 3.17 6.09
CA GLN A 242 6.48 3.06 7.01
C GLN A 242 7.81 3.53 6.41
N LYS A 243 7.82 3.91 5.12
CA LYS A 243 9.01 4.32 4.38
C LYS A 243 9.45 5.76 4.71
N TYR A 244 8.50 6.63 5.10
CA TYR A 244 8.76 8.05 5.31
C TYR A 244 8.48 8.44 6.76
N GLU A 245 9.52 8.81 7.50
CA GLU A 245 9.40 9.41 8.83
C GLU A 245 9.45 10.93 8.71
N ILE A 246 8.29 11.58 8.65
CA ILE A 246 8.17 13.02 8.49
C ILE A 246 7.64 13.64 9.78
N PRO A 247 8.43 14.52 10.41
CA PRO A 247 8.03 15.14 11.66
C PRO A 247 6.85 16.12 11.45
N ILE A 248 5.94 16.13 12.41
CA ILE A 248 4.83 17.09 12.46
C ILE A 248 5.32 18.39 13.07
N HIS A 249 4.96 19.53 12.45
CA HIS A 249 5.34 20.84 12.94
C HIS A 249 4.66 21.18 14.29
N LYS A 250 5.36 21.95 15.16
CA LYS A 250 4.86 22.35 16.48
C LYS A 250 3.48 23.03 16.48
N LYS A 251 3.11 23.76 15.41
CA LYS A 251 1.78 24.38 15.28
C LYS A 251 0.63 23.35 15.20
N GLN A 252 0.91 22.16 14.76
CA GLN A 252 -0.05 21.05 14.57
C GLN A 252 -0.08 20.09 15.77
N SER A 253 0.74 20.37 16.79
CA SER A 253 0.87 19.53 17.99
C SER A 253 -0.43 19.39 18.79
N LYS A 254 -1.29 20.43 18.77
CA LYS A 254 -2.58 20.42 19.49
C LYS A 254 -3.57 19.42 18.85
N LEU A 255 -3.63 19.36 17.53
CA LEU A 255 -4.46 18.38 16.80
C LEU A 255 -3.92 16.98 17.02
N LEU A 256 -2.61 16.77 16.84
CA LEU A 256 -1.95 15.49 17.10
C LEU A 256 -2.21 15.00 18.53
N SER A 257 -2.19 15.89 19.52
CA SER A 257 -2.47 15.53 20.92
C SER A 257 -3.88 14.95 21.08
N LYS A 258 -4.89 15.48 20.37
CA LYS A 258 -6.25 14.92 20.40
C LYS A 258 -6.27 13.48 19.84
N PHE A 259 -5.58 13.22 18.72
CA PHE A 259 -5.48 11.87 18.17
C PHE A 259 -4.74 10.92 19.11
N LEU A 260 -3.65 11.36 19.76
CA LEU A 260 -2.90 10.55 20.73
C LEU A 260 -3.72 10.22 21.98
N ILE A 261 -4.48 11.19 22.52
CA ILE A 261 -5.38 10.95 23.66
C ILE A 261 -6.46 9.93 23.26
N THR A 262 -7.02 10.04 22.05
CA THR A 262 -8.02 9.09 21.56
C THR A 262 -7.40 7.71 21.35
N GLN A 263 -6.18 7.64 20.81
CA GLN A 263 -5.43 6.36 20.71
C GLN A 263 -5.25 5.71 22.09
N GLU A 264 -4.88 6.48 23.10
CA GLU A 264 -4.71 5.96 24.45
C GLU A 264 -6.03 5.44 25.01
N THR A 265 -7.14 6.14 24.78
CA THR A 265 -8.48 5.69 25.17
C THR A 265 -8.82 4.34 24.49
N VAL A 266 -8.60 4.23 23.19
CA VAL A 266 -8.78 2.96 22.45
C VAL A 266 -7.88 1.87 23.02
N ASN A 267 -6.60 2.16 23.27
CA ASN A 267 -5.63 1.20 23.81
C ASN A 267 -6.00 0.71 25.23
N ILE A 268 -6.62 1.55 26.03
CA ILE A 268 -7.16 1.15 27.36
C ILE A 268 -8.29 0.13 27.19
N LEU A 269 -9.23 0.39 26.28
CA LEU A 269 -10.31 -0.56 25.98
C LEU A 269 -9.78 -1.87 25.39
N GLU A 270 -8.81 -1.79 24.47
CA GLU A 270 -8.13 -2.95 23.92
C GLU A 270 -7.41 -3.78 25.01
N SER A 271 -6.82 -3.10 26.01
CA SER A 271 -6.21 -3.77 27.17
C SER A 271 -7.25 -4.44 28.05
N LYS A 272 -8.36 -3.75 28.35
CA LYS A 272 -9.50 -4.26 29.13
C LYS A 272 -10.04 -5.55 28.51
N HIS A 273 -10.13 -5.61 27.19
CA HIS A 273 -10.66 -6.77 26.47
C HIS A 273 -9.60 -7.75 25.94
N ASN A 274 -8.31 -7.57 26.29
CA ASN A 274 -7.21 -8.45 25.91
C ASN A 274 -6.98 -8.55 24.39
N VAL A 275 -7.14 -7.45 23.65
CA VAL A 275 -6.75 -7.37 22.22
C VAL A 275 -5.23 -7.44 22.12
N LYS A 276 -4.70 -8.43 21.38
CA LYS A 276 -3.25 -8.68 21.29
C LYS A 276 -2.46 -7.54 20.67
N ASN A 277 -2.92 -7.06 19.51
CA ASN A 277 -2.25 -6.01 18.75
C ASN A 277 -3.01 -4.70 18.97
N LYS A 278 -2.35 -3.74 19.63
CA LYS A 278 -2.92 -2.43 19.87
C LYS A 278 -3.01 -1.62 18.59
N THR A 279 -4.09 -0.84 18.47
CA THR A 279 -4.26 0.10 17.37
C THR A 279 -3.20 1.21 17.47
N LYS A 280 -2.48 1.43 16.38
CA LYS A 280 -1.42 2.43 16.29
C LYS A 280 -1.83 3.55 15.34
N LEU A 281 -1.55 4.78 15.74
CA LEU A 281 -1.69 5.95 14.90
C LEU A 281 -0.46 6.07 13.99
N ASP A 282 -0.69 6.20 12.69
CA ASP A 282 0.33 6.58 11.71
C ASP A 282 -0.13 7.88 11.05
N VAL A 283 0.67 8.91 11.12
CA VAL A 283 0.36 10.22 10.55
C VAL A 283 1.48 10.74 9.65
N SER A 284 2.28 9.82 9.10
CA SER A 284 3.44 10.14 8.27
C SER A 284 3.09 10.95 7.02
N TRP A 285 1.89 10.80 6.47
CA TRP A 285 1.42 11.56 5.31
C TRP A 285 0.84 12.94 5.62
N PHE A 286 0.61 13.26 6.87
CA PHE A 286 -0.06 14.51 7.25
C PHE A 286 0.66 15.78 6.76
N SER A 287 1.97 15.87 7.00
CA SER A 287 2.76 17.03 6.58
C SER A 287 2.83 17.15 5.06
N ILE A 288 2.90 16.01 4.36
CA ILE A 288 2.93 15.95 2.88
C ILE A 288 1.61 16.47 2.30
N PHE A 289 0.49 15.94 2.78
CA PHE A 289 -0.83 16.37 2.32
C PHE A 289 -1.11 17.83 2.67
N SER A 290 -0.74 18.27 3.87
CA SER A 290 -0.88 19.67 4.27
C SER A 290 -0.09 20.62 3.37
N GLU A 291 1.13 20.24 3.00
CA GLU A 291 1.94 21.04 2.08
C GLU A 291 1.34 21.08 0.68
N TYR A 292 0.90 19.93 0.17
CA TYR A 292 0.28 19.86 -1.15
C TYR A 292 -1.00 20.69 -1.24
N ILE A 293 -1.89 20.62 -0.23
CA ILE A 293 -3.11 21.43 -0.20
C ILE A 293 -2.80 22.92 -0.17
N LYS A 294 -1.72 23.35 0.51
CA LYS A 294 -1.27 24.74 0.59
C LYS A 294 -0.60 25.25 -0.66
N SER A 295 0.35 24.48 -1.20
CA SER A 295 1.18 24.89 -2.34
C SER A 295 0.49 24.67 -3.68
N ASN A 296 -0.42 23.71 -3.74
CA ASN A 296 -1.02 23.20 -4.99
C ASN A 296 0.03 22.77 -6.04
N ASN A 297 1.21 22.38 -5.59
CA ASN A 297 2.33 22.02 -6.46
C ASN A 297 2.91 20.66 -6.05
N ILE A 298 2.76 19.68 -6.95
CA ILE A 298 3.21 18.29 -6.71
C ILE A 298 4.74 18.23 -6.69
N GLU A 299 5.40 18.85 -7.69
CA GLU A 299 6.85 18.81 -7.82
C GLU A 299 7.55 19.38 -6.58
N TYR A 300 7.10 20.54 -6.14
CA TYR A 300 7.59 21.14 -4.91
C TYR A 300 7.37 20.24 -3.71
N THR A 301 6.18 19.63 -3.59
CA THR A 301 5.85 18.76 -2.46
C THR A 301 6.72 17.50 -2.43
N ILE A 302 6.85 16.79 -3.56
CA ILE A 302 7.66 15.57 -3.60
C ILE A 302 9.16 15.86 -3.36
N SER A 303 9.66 16.96 -3.91
CA SER A 303 11.05 17.40 -3.69
C SER A 303 11.31 17.75 -2.22
N LYS A 304 10.42 18.54 -1.60
CA LYS A 304 10.54 18.97 -0.19
C LYS A 304 10.61 17.80 0.78
N PHE A 305 9.84 16.76 0.57
CA PHE A 305 9.77 15.61 1.46
C PHE A 305 10.59 14.41 0.98
N ASN A 306 11.29 14.54 -0.14
CA ASN A 306 12.08 13.46 -0.74
C ASN A 306 11.27 12.17 -0.92
N ILE A 307 10.07 12.31 -1.47
CA ILE A 307 9.16 11.19 -1.77
C ILE A 307 9.10 10.96 -3.27
N THR A 308 8.77 9.74 -3.68
CA THR A 308 8.60 9.43 -5.10
C THR A 308 7.24 9.87 -5.61
N LEU A 309 7.15 10.24 -6.87
CA LEU A 309 5.88 10.61 -7.52
C LEU A 309 4.88 9.45 -7.46
N GLY A 310 5.32 8.20 -7.68
CA GLY A 310 4.45 7.03 -7.62
C GLY A 310 3.86 6.80 -6.22
N ASP A 311 4.64 6.99 -5.15
CA ASP A 311 4.14 6.89 -3.78
C ASP A 311 3.15 8.02 -3.46
N PHE A 312 3.43 9.25 -3.93
CA PHE A 312 2.51 10.39 -3.77
C PHE A 312 1.17 10.14 -4.49
N ILE A 313 1.19 9.71 -5.76
CA ILE A 313 -0.02 9.40 -6.53
C ILE A 313 -0.83 8.30 -5.85
N LYS A 314 -0.18 7.23 -5.40
CA LYS A 314 -0.84 6.13 -4.70
C LYS A 314 -1.53 6.60 -3.42
N ALA A 315 -0.82 7.35 -2.57
CA ALA A 315 -1.38 7.86 -1.32
C ALA A 315 -2.53 8.85 -1.56
N SER A 316 -2.38 9.72 -2.54
CA SER A 316 -3.40 10.71 -2.91
C SER A 316 -4.68 10.07 -3.47
N ARG A 317 -4.56 9.02 -4.30
CA ARG A 317 -5.72 8.26 -4.78
C ARG A 317 -6.47 7.60 -3.63
N GLU A 318 -5.75 6.96 -2.72
CA GLU A 318 -6.33 6.33 -1.54
C GLU A 318 -7.00 7.38 -0.64
N ALA A 319 -6.36 8.53 -0.42
CA ALA A 319 -6.94 9.65 0.32
C ALA A 319 -8.22 10.17 -0.33
N ALA A 320 -8.24 10.33 -1.65
CA ALA A 320 -9.43 10.77 -2.40
C ALA A 320 -10.60 9.80 -2.26
N GLU A 321 -10.35 8.49 -2.39
CA GLU A 321 -11.40 7.47 -2.23
C GLU A 321 -11.98 7.46 -0.82
N ILE A 322 -11.13 7.56 0.20
CA ILE A 322 -11.57 7.59 1.60
C ILE A 322 -12.32 8.88 1.89
N SER A 323 -11.82 10.03 1.41
CA SER A 323 -12.50 11.32 1.52
C SER A 323 -13.93 11.26 0.98
N GLN A 324 -14.12 10.69 -0.20
CA GLN A 324 -15.44 10.54 -0.79
C GLN A 324 -16.37 9.68 0.09
N LYS A 325 -15.86 8.58 0.64
CA LYS A 325 -16.65 7.71 1.55
C LYS A 325 -17.05 8.46 2.81
N VAL A 326 -16.13 9.21 3.41
CA VAL A 326 -16.42 10.01 4.61
C VAL A 326 -17.47 11.07 4.30
N SER A 327 -17.30 11.82 3.19
CA SER A 327 -18.26 12.85 2.79
C SER A 327 -19.65 12.28 2.55
N LEU A 328 -19.78 11.17 1.83
CA LEU A 328 -21.08 10.50 1.57
C LEU A 328 -21.78 10.03 2.87
N ILE A 329 -21.03 9.67 3.90
CA ILE A 329 -21.60 9.17 5.16
C ILE A 329 -21.88 10.28 6.16
N TYR A 330 -20.99 11.27 6.26
CA TYR A 330 -21.05 12.35 7.26
C TYR A 330 -21.58 13.68 6.71
N GLY A 331 -21.55 13.90 5.38
CA GLY A 331 -21.95 15.16 4.74
C GLY A 331 -20.96 16.28 4.98
N ASN A 332 -19.65 15.98 4.98
CA ASN A 332 -18.59 16.94 5.31
C ASN A 332 -17.93 17.50 4.05
N GLU A 333 -18.15 18.79 3.79
CA GLU A 333 -17.66 19.51 2.58
C GLU A 333 -16.12 19.58 2.48
N ASN A 334 -15.40 19.58 3.61
CA ASN A 334 -13.94 19.59 3.60
C ASN A 334 -13.36 18.27 3.02
N PHE A 335 -14.02 17.15 3.29
CA PHE A 335 -13.63 15.88 2.66
C PHE A 335 -13.94 15.86 1.16
N ASP A 336 -15.06 16.48 0.71
CA ASP A 336 -15.34 16.66 -0.73
C ASP A 336 -14.27 17.50 -1.40
N PHE A 337 -13.94 18.66 -0.83
CA PHE A 337 -12.88 19.52 -1.31
C PHE A 337 -11.54 18.78 -1.44
N ILE A 338 -11.15 17.99 -0.43
CA ILE A 338 -9.91 17.21 -0.45
C ILE A 338 -9.96 16.13 -1.53
N SER A 339 -11.11 15.42 -1.66
CA SER A 339 -11.30 14.42 -2.70
C SER A 339 -11.11 15.01 -4.09
N ASP A 340 -11.76 16.13 -4.39
CA ASP A 340 -11.65 16.80 -5.67
C ASP A 340 -10.23 17.32 -5.94
N LYS A 341 -9.58 17.88 -4.91
CA LYS A 341 -8.23 18.38 -5.02
C LYS A 341 -7.23 17.28 -5.37
N PHE A 342 -7.34 16.13 -4.73
CA PHE A 342 -6.48 14.99 -5.04
C PHE A 342 -6.81 14.35 -6.38
N ARG A 343 -8.07 14.32 -6.80
CA ARG A 343 -8.48 13.74 -8.09
C ARG A 343 -8.09 14.61 -9.28
N ASN A 344 -8.34 15.92 -9.21
CA ASN A 344 -8.18 16.81 -10.36
C ASN A 344 -6.72 17.14 -10.68
N ASN A 345 -5.82 17.04 -9.71
CA ASN A 345 -4.41 17.41 -9.88
C ASN A 345 -3.46 16.21 -10.02
N ILE A 346 -3.97 14.99 -9.90
CA ILE A 346 -3.15 13.80 -10.14
C ILE A 346 -3.28 13.46 -11.63
N ILE A 347 -2.15 13.22 -12.28
CA ILE A 347 -2.11 12.71 -13.64
C ILE A 347 -2.98 11.47 -13.73
N GLN A 348 -4.26 11.66 -14.10
CA GLN A 348 -5.26 10.59 -14.15
C GLN A 348 -5.15 9.76 -15.42
N LYS A 349 -4.28 10.16 -16.36
CA LYS A 349 -4.14 9.46 -17.62
C LYS A 349 -3.60 8.07 -17.37
N SER A 350 -4.42 7.07 -17.61
CA SER A 350 -4.01 5.70 -17.89
C SER A 350 -3.93 5.53 -19.41
N MET A 351 -3.19 4.56 -19.90
CA MET A 351 -3.14 4.21 -21.32
C MET A 351 -4.43 3.53 -21.82
N LEU A 352 -5.40 3.29 -20.94
CA LEU A 352 -6.67 2.63 -21.26
C LEU A 352 -7.73 3.65 -21.70
#